data_889119b2515a46cab0e0e4dab83643ee
#
_entry.id   889119b2515a46cab0e0e4dab83643ee
#
_cell.length_a   1.000
_cell.length_b   1.000
_cell.length_c   1.000
_cell.angle_alpha   90.00
_cell.angle_beta   90.00
_cell.angle_gamma   90.00
#
_symmetry.space_group_name_H-M   'P 1'
#
loop_
_entity.id
_entity.type
_entity.pdbx_description
1 polymer ?
#
loop_
_entity_poly.entity_id
_entity_poly.type
_entity_poly.pdbx_seq_one_letter_code
_entity_poly.pdbx_strand_id
1 'polypeptide(L)'
;MRGGPPAPRRWWSTLGVPLRSAIAATLLLGVLVVGGAAGGILVLRALLIDGAQDSSAAQARLIRLDVTRDLLQAGPGAGDETERAALERTVGADDSRGSFVQVVDEEDRVLVASGDAAGLPPLTSQRPGVAEILHEQSDLAVLGGDAFLVTVVGASSQGEPFWVVVAKPRESIDANTTTAVQLVAIGTPLLLLAVAVATWVFVGRSLRPVEAIRRTVEGIGAAQLDGRVPVPPARDEVARLAQTMNAMLARLEASQAAQRRFIADASHELRSPVATLRAAVEIWEAHPGTSSPREFAGLVGSESSRLERLVDDLLLLARADEGALAAGRTDVDLDEVVEGELSRLRATTDLTVAAAVDPVRVRGDSGQLVRMVRNLVDNAARYARSAVSLGVRTETVGERTWAVVEVSDDGPGVPEGERVRVFDRFVRLQEGRDRGSGGTGLGLAIVAELVAAHGGFVQVGEAPGGGASFRVRLPADRVQPPSSASR
;
A
#
# COMPACT_ATOMS: atom_id res chain seq x y z
N MET A 1 -35.49 23.74 -22.68
CA MET A 1 -34.08 23.32 -22.46
C MET A 1 -33.43 24.30 -21.49
N ARG A 2 -33.32 23.93 -20.22
CA ARG A 2 -32.66 24.75 -19.20
C ARG A 2 -31.36 24.04 -18.83
N GLY A 3 -30.23 24.60 -19.31
CA GLY A 3 -28.91 24.17 -18.89
C GLY A 3 -28.66 24.58 -17.46
N GLY A 4 -28.52 23.59 -16.55
CA GLY A 4 -28.08 23.84 -15.18
C GLY A 4 -26.60 24.25 -15.16
N PRO A 5 -26.15 25.00 -14.14
CA PRO A 5 -24.76 25.43 -14.03
C PRO A 5 -23.82 24.21 -13.87
N PRO A 6 -22.63 24.21 -14.49
CA PRO A 6 -21.70 23.12 -14.38
C PRO A 6 -21.20 22.94 -12.95
N ALA A 7 -21.26 21.74 -12.45
CA ALA A 7 -20.85 21.39 -11.10
C ALA A 7 -19.36 21.75 -10.84
N PRO A 8 -19.01 22.38 -9.70
CA PRO A 8 -17.65 22.87 -9.40
C PRO A 8 -16.62 21.77 -9.13
N ARG A 9 -16.96 20.50 -9.34
CA ARG A 9 -16.09 19.34 -9.02
C ARG A 9 -15.04 18.97 -10.07
N ARG A 10 -15.11 19.50 -11.29
CA ARG A 10 -14.22 19.04 -12.39
C ARG A 10 -12.80 19.61 -12.37
N TRP A 11 -12.59 20.86 -11.92
CA TRP A 11 -11.25 21.46 -11.92
C TRP A 11 -10.31 20.83 -10.88
N TRP A 12 -10.86 20.41 -9.71
CA TRP A 12 -10.08 19.78 -8.65
C TRP A 12 -9.48 18.44 -9.09
N SER A 13 -10.17 17.69 -9.95
CA SER A 13 -9.69 16.41 -10.48
C SER A 13 -8.56 16.53 -11.51
N THR A 14 -8.36 17.69 -12.11
CA THR A 14 -7.29 17.94 -13.10
C THR A 14 -5.96 18.34 -12.48
N LEU A 15 -5.96 18.73 -11.20
CA LEU A 15 -4.74 19.10 -10.48
C LEU A 15 -3.95 17.86 -10.06
N GLY A 16 -2.63 17.89 -10.20
CA GLY A 16 -1.73 16.85 -9.72
C GLY A 16 -1.82 16.66 -8.20
N VAL A 17 -1.54 15.45 -7.74
CA VAL A 17 -1.59 15.09 -6.30
C VAL A 17 -0.77 16.06 -5.42
N PRO A 18 0.47 16.45 -5.78
CA PRO A 18 1.26 17.39 -4.97
C PRO A 18 0.57 18.72 -4.74
N LEU A 19 -0.07 19.25 -5.79
CA LEU A 19 -0.75 20.56 -5.71
C LEU A 19 -2.03 20.48 -4.87
N ARG A 20 -2.81 19.40 -5.00
CA ARG A 20 -4.00 19.17 -4.15
C ARG A 20 -3.62 19.05 -2.67
N SER A 21 -2.57 18.29 -2.37
CA SER A 21 -2.10 18.11 -1.00
C SER A 21 -1.59 19.42 -0.40
N ALA A 22 -0.86 20.22 -1.19
CA ALA A 22 -0.40 21.53 -0.76
C ALA A 22 -1.58 22.50 -0.47
N ILE A 23 -2.56 22.58 -1.37
CA ILE A 23 -3.76 23.41 -1.17
C ILE A 23 -4.54 22.96 0.06
N ALA A 24 -4.80 21.65 0.22
CA ALA A 24 -5.56 21.11 1.34
C ALA A 24 -4.85 21.39 2.68
N ALA A 25 -3.54 21.12 2.77
CA ALA A 25 -2.74 21.38 3.96
C ALA A 25 -2.70 22.87 4.31
N THR A 26 -2.52 23.73 3.29
CA THR A 26 -2.48 25.19 3.50
C THR A 26 -3.83 25.73 3.96
N LEU A 27 -4.95 25.28 3.40
CA LEU A 27 -6.29 25.69 3.82
C LEU A 27 -6.59 25.25 5.25
N LEU A 28 -6.29 23.99 5.58
CA LEU A 28 -6.51 23.47 6.94
C LEU A 28 -5.71 24.25 7.97
N LEU A 29 -4.41 24.43 7.69
CA LEU A 29 -3.52 25.20 8.57
C LEU A 29 -3.93 26.67 8.63
N GLY A 30 -4.37 27.26 7.51
CA GLY A 30 -4.86 28.62 7.44
C GLY A 30 -6.03 28.86 8.38
N VAL A 31 -7.04 28.01 8.35
CA VAL A 31 -8.19 28.08 9.26
C VAL A 31 -7.75 28.01 10.73
N LEU A 32 -6.84 27.07 11.04
CA LEU A 32 -6.35 26.88 12.41
C LEU A 32 -5.54 28.10 12.91
N VAL A 33 -4.63 28.61 12.08
CA VAL A 33 -3.74 29.73 12.45
C VAL A 33 -4.55 31.03 12.54
N VAL A 34 -5.43 31.31 11.58
CA VAL A 34 -6.27 32.53 11.59
C VAL A 34 -7.23 32.49 12.78
N GLY A 35 -7.90 31.35 13.02
CA GLY A 35 -8.79 31.19 14.18
C GLY A 35 -8.05 31.33 15.52
N GLY A 36 -6.90 30.70 15.65
CA GLY A 36 -6.04 30.80 16.84
C GLY A 36 -5.50 32.21 17.07
N ALA A 37 -5.07 32.89 16.01
CA ALA A 37 -4.58 34.27 16.10
C ALA A 37 -5.70 35.26 16.49
N ALA A 38 -6.88 35.12 15.88
CA ALA A 38 -8.04 35.92 16.23
C ALA A 38 -8.44 35.74 17.70
N GLY A 39 -8.52 34.48 18.15
CA GLY A 39 -8.77 34.16 19.56
C GLY A 39 -7.69 34.71 20.49
N GLY A 40 -6.43 34.59 20.13
CA GLY A 40 -5.28 35.13 20.90
C GLY A 40 -5.32 36.66 21.02
N ILE A 41 -5.64 37.35 19.94
CA ILE A 41 -5.79 38.84 19.95
C ILE A 41 -6.94 39.27 20.85
N LEU A 42 -8.09 38.54 20.80
CA LEU A 42 -9.23 38.86 21.68
C LEU A 42 -8.87 38.67 23.17
N VAL A 43 -8.19 37.57 23.48
CA VAL A 43 -7.73 37.31 24.86
C VAL A 43 -6.68 38.34 25.31
N LEU A 44 -5.70 38.66 24.46
CA LEU A 44 -4.71 39.67 24.76
C LEU A 44 -5.37 41.02 25.05
N ARG A 45 -6.35 41.42 24.22
CA ARG A 45 -7.08 42.68 24.43
C ARG A 45 -7.86 42.70 25.75
N ALA A 46 -8.52 41.57 26.09
CA ALA A 46 -9.23 41.44 27.36
C ALA A 46 -8.27 41.59 28.57
N LEU A 47 -7.14 40.87 28.52
CA LEU A 47 -6.13 40.92 29.58
C LEU A 47 -5.50 42.32 29.75
N LEU A 48 -5.29 43.07 28.65
CA LEU A 48 -4.77 44.44 28.70
C LEU A 48 -5.79 45.40 29.31
N ILE A 49 -7.07 45.26 28.99
CA ILE A 49 -8.17 46.06 29.57
C ILE A 49 -8.30 45.75 31.07
N ASP A 50 -8.37 44.48 31.46
CA ASP A 50 -8.48 44.08 32.88
C ASP A 50 -7.30 44.57 33.67
N GLY A 51 -6.05 44.40 33.17
CA GLY A 51 -4.84 44.91 33.82
C GLY A 51 -4.81 46.43 33.95
N ALA A 52 -5.36 47.18 32.97
CA ALA A 52 -5.49 48.63 33.04
C ALA A 52 -6.54 49.04 34.09
N GLN A 53 -7.67 48.34 34.19
CA GLN A 53 -8.71 48.56 35.19
C GLN A 53 -8.18 48.33 36.61
N ASP A 54 -7.50 47.19 36.84
CA ASP A 54 -6.91 46.82 38.13
C ASP A 54 -5.87 47.87 38.58
N SER A 55 -5.00 48.28 37.64
CA SER A 55 -3.99 49.31 37.96
C SER A 55 -4.61 50.68 38.25
N SER A 56 -5.66 51.06 37.53
CA SER A 56 -6.40 52.33 37.78
C SER A 56 -7.15 52.29 39.11
N ALA A 57 -7.75 51.12 39.44
CA ALA A 57 -8.41 50.95 40.73
C ALA A 57 -7.43 51.00 41.91
N ALA A 58 -6.24 50.40 41.77
CA ALA A 58 -5.20 50.48 42.79
C ALA A 58 -4.72 51.93 43.01
N GLN A 59 -4.46 52.67 41.91
CA GLN A 59 -4.09 54.06 41.93
C GLN A 59 -5.19 54.91 42.58
N ALA A 60 -6.45 54.77 42.17
CA ALA A 60 -7.56 55.49 42.75
C ALA A 60 -7.74 55.22 44.27
N ARG A 61 -7.51 53.99 44.73
CA ARG A 61 -7.54 53.64 46.16
C ARG A 61 -6.43 54.29 46.93
N LEU A 62 -5.20 54.37 46.42
CA LEU A 62 -4.07 55.05 47.07
C LEU A 62 -4.36 56.54 47.20
N ILE A 63 -4.76 57.18 46.09
CA ILE A 63 -5.11 58.60 46.11
C ILE A 63 -6.26 58.87 47.08
N ARG A 64 -7.29 58.03 47.11
CA ARG A 64 -8.39 58.14 48.08
C ARG A 64 -7.87 58.13 49.52
N LEU A 65 -6.95 57.25 49.88
CA LEU A 65 -6.39 57.17 51.24
C LEU A 65 -5.61 58.40 51.58
N ASP A 66 -4.79 58.90 50.66
CA ASP A 66 -3.98 60.10 50.86
C ASP A 66 -4.84 61.37 50.95
N VAL A 67 -5.81 61.51 50.04
CA VAL A 67 -6.80 62.60 50.08
C VAL A 67 -7.59 62.58 51.38
N THR A 68 -8.08 61.42 51.83
CA THR A 68 -8.80 61.29 53.10
C THR A 68 -7.93 61.71 54.28
N ARG A 69 -6.64 61.33 54.29
CA ARG A 69 -5.68 61.70 55.33
C ARG A 69 -5.43 63.24 55.38
N ASP A 70 -5.24 63.83 54.21
CA ASP A 70 -4.96 65.26 54.10
C ASP A 70 -6.17 66.10 54.53
N LEU A 71 -7.38 65.71 54.13
CA LEU A 71 -8.63 66.33 54.54
C LEU A 71 -8.85 66.22 56.08
N LEU A 72 -8.51 65.07 56.67
CA LEU A 72 -8.55 64.85 58.12
C LEU A 72 -7.50 65.70 58.90
N GLN A 73 -6.34 65.91 58.32
CA GLN A 73 -5.27 66.73 58.94
C GLN A 73 -5.52 68.24 58.86
N ALA A 74 -6.21 68.70 57.82
CA ALA A 74 -6.62 70.10 57.66
C ALA A 74 -7.59 70.55 58.75
N GLY A 75 -8.36 69.62 59.35
CA GLY A 75 -9.31 69.88 60.45
C GLY A 75 -10.57 70.63 60.02
N PRO A 76 -11.67 70.57 60.81
CA PRO A 76 -12.91 71.25 60.49
C PRO A 76 -12.71 72.76 60.58
N GLY A 77 -12.81 73.49 59.45
CA GLY A 77 -12.65 74.92 59.37
C GLY A 77 -11.35 75.45 58.77
N ALA A 78 -10.52 74.55 58.23
CA ALA A 78 -9.40 74.98 57.37
C ALA A 78 -9.96 75.69 56.18
N GLY A 79 -9.55 76.95 55.91
CA GLY A 79 -10.10 77.66 54.71
C GLY A 79 -9.81 76.96 53.42
N ASP A 80 -10.71 77.17 52.42
CA ASP A 80 -10.67 76.51 51.04
C ASP A 80 -9.25 76.46 50.42
N GLU A 81 -8.47 77.49 50.61
CA GLU A 81 -7.11 77.56 50.05
C GLU A 81 -6.12 76.54 50.67
N THR A 82 -6.22 76.24 51.97
CA THR A 82 -5.31 75.31 52.68
C THR A 82 -5.68 73.87 52.32
N GLU A 83 -6.97 73.54 52.20
CA GLU A 83 -7.49 72.26 51.79
C GLU A 83 -7.10 71.97 50.35
N ARG A 84 -7.26 72.95 49.47
CA ARG A 84 -6.90 72.84 48.05
C ARG A 84 -5.38 72.66 47.87
N ALA A 85 -4.53 73.38 48.62
CA ALA A 85 -3.10 73.25 48.55
C ALA A 85 -2.61 71.88 49.06
N ALA A 86 -3.32 71.22 49.99
CA ALA A 86 -3.03 69.88 50.46
C ALA A 86 -3.38 68.87 49.41
N LEU A 87 -4.55 68.96 48.82
CA LEU A 87 -5.01 68.06 47.74
C LEU A 87 -4.17 68.19 46.47
N GLU A 88 -3.74 69.43 46.11
CA GLU A 88 -2.85 69.65 44.96
C GLU A 88 -1.49 68.97 45.13
N ARG A 89 -0.94 68.91 46.36
CA ARG A 89 0.31 68.19 46.64
C ARG A 89 0.15 66.67 46.44
N THR A 90 -0.97 66.11 46.89
CA THR A 90 -1.25 64.65 46.78
C THR A 90 -1.53 64.26 45.36
N VAL A 91 -2.39 64.96 44.65
CA VAL A 91 -2.77 64.63 43.27
C VAL A 91 -1.66 65.03 42.28
N GLY A 92 -0.95 66.17 42.54
CA GLY A 92 0.18 66.61 41.73
C GLY A 92 1.46 65.78 41.89
N ALA A 93 1.63 65.09 43.01
CA ALA A 93 2.75 64.16 43.23
C ALA A 93 2.58 62.86 42.47
N ASP A 94 1.36 62.52 42.05
CA ASP A 94 1.05 61.35 41.23
C ASP A 94 1.17 61.70 39.72
N ASP A 95 2.39 62.07 39.31
CA ASP A 95 2.77 62.26 37.92
C ASP A 95 2.97 60.88 37.23
N SER A 96 1.95 60.00 37.38
CA SER A 96 1.94 58.72 36.66
C SER A 96 1.65 59.04 35.19
N ARG A 97 2.72 59.01 34.39
CA ARG A 97 2.72 59.34 32.94
C ARG A 97 1.53 58.72 32.21
N GLY A 98 0.61 59.58 31.81
CA GLY A 98 -0.53 59.23 30.97
C GLY A 98 -1.82 58.87 31.70
N SER A 99 -1.98 59.18 33.02
CA SER A 99 -3.26 59.08 33.72
C SER A 99 -3.73 60.47 34.16
N PHE A 100 -5.02 60.73 34.00
CA PHE A 100 -5.68 61.95 34.44
C PHE A 100 -6.41 61.63 35.76
N VAL A 101 -6.21 62.45 36.78
CA VAL A 101 -6.86 62.28 38.06
C VAL A 101 -7.70 63.51 38.37
N GLN A 102 -8.92 63.32 38.85
CA GLN A 102 -9.75 64.37 39.44
C GLN A 102 -10.33 63.93 40.79
N VAL A 103 -10.48 64.83 41.68
CA VAL A 103 -11.26 64.69 42.92
C VAL A 103 -12.45 65.61 42.81
N VAL A 104 -13.66 65.02 42.94
CA VAL A 104 -14.93 65.72 42.69
C VAL A 104 -15.82 65.63 43.94
N ASP A 105 -16.49 66.73 44.28
CA ASP A 105 -17.44 66.81 45.39
C ASP A 105 -18.86 66.40 45.03
N GLU A 106 -19.79 66.53 46.01
CA GLU A 106 -21.21 66.23 45.83
C GLU A 106 -21.95 67.18 44.84
N GLU A 107 -21.44 68.41 44.74
CA GLU A 107 -21.98 69.40 43.84
C GLU A 107 -21.37 69.42 42.46
N ASP A 108 -20.67 68.30 42.06
CA ASP A 108 -19.97 68.17 40.78
C ASP A 108 -18.87 69.23 40.53
N ARG A 109 -18.28 69.80 41.61
CA ARG A 109 -17.12 70.69 41.50
C ARG A 109 -15.84 69.89 41.56
N VAL A 110 -14.90 70.17 40.69
CA VAL A 110 -13.58 69.59 40.70
C VAL A 110 -12.76 70.29 41.79
N LEU A 111 -12.54 69.60 42.88
CA LEU A 111 -11.72 70.12 44.00
C LEU A 111 -10.24 70.24 43.62
N VAL A 112 -9.72 69.19 42.97
CA VAL A 112 -8.37 69.15 42.45
C VAL A 112 -8.27 68.25 41.25
N ALA A 113 -7.34 68.53 40.34
CA ALA A 113 -7.06 67.69 39.18
C ALA A 113 -5.56 67.65 38.87
N SER A 114 -5.09 66.52 38.30
CA SER A 114 -3.70 66.41 37.88
C SER A 114 -3.49 66.99 36.48
N GLY A 115 -2.38 67.67 36.25
CA GLY A 115 -1.85 68.06 34.94
C GLY A 115 -2.91 68.64 33.98
N ASP A 116 -3.07 68.01 32.83
CA ASP A 116 -3.96 68.45 31.73
C ASP A 116 -5.46 68.31 32.06
N ALA A 117 -5.83 67.65 33.16
CA ALA A 117 -7.23 67.62 33.63
C ALA A 117 -7.60 68.86 34.49
N ALA A 118 -6.67 69.74 34.78
CA ALA A 118 -6.89 70.96 35.54
C ALA A 118 -7.78 71.93 34.74
N GLY A 119 -8.84 72.40 35.37
CA GLY A 119 -9.81 73.34 34.73
C GLY A 119 -10.83 72.64 33.84
N LEU A 120 -10.84 71.36 33.69
CA LEU A 120 -11.86 70.62 32.99
C LEU A 120 -13.07 70.28 33.89
N PRO A 121 -14.30 70.16 33.30
CA PRO A 121 -15.44 69.68 34.06
C PRO A 121 -15.22 68.23 34.52
N PRO A 122 -16.08 67.71 35.43
CA PRO A 122 -16.01 66.35 35.87
C PRO A 122 -15.96 65.38 34.70
N LEU A 123 -14.97 64.44 34.68
CA LEU A 123 -14.76 63.51 33.58
C LEU A 123 -15.85 62.40 33.50
N THR A 124 -16.66 62.25 34.55
CA THR A 124 -17.78 61.33 34.59
C THR A 124 -18.84 61.82 35.55
N SER A 125 -20.07 61.47 35.30
CA SER A 125 -21.24 61.70 36.16
C SER A 125 -21.51 60.53 37.12
N GLN A 126 -20.72 59.48 37.05
CA GLN A 126 -20.89 58.32 37.94
C GLN A 126 -20.48 58.64 39.39
N ARG A 127 -21.35 58.26 40.37
CA ARG A 127 -21.16 58.54 41.79
C ARG A 127 -21.35 57.24 42.61
N PRO A 128 -20.37 56.29 42.55
CA PRO A 128 -20.48 55.08 43.33
C PRO A 128 -20.49 55.33 44.84
N GLY A 129 -21.03 54.37 45.59
CA GLY A 129 -21.04 54.44 47.07
C GLY A 129 -19.63 54.43 47.64
N VAL A 130 -19.54 54.79 48.98
CA VAL A 130 -18.24 54.81 49.66
C VAL A 130 -17.51 53.46 49.55
N ALA A 131 -16.25 53.56 49.08
CA ALA A 131 -15.38 52.41 48.78
C ALA A 131 -15.82 51.50 47.61
N GLU A 132 -16.91 51.84 46.96
CA GLU A 132 -17.32 51.15 45.71
C GLU A 132 -16.47 51.67 44.54
N ILE A 133 -16.14 50.75 43.63
CA ILE A 133 -15.33 51.05 42.44
C ILE A 133 -16.19 50.78 41.21
N LEU A 134 -16.21 51.77 40.31
CA LEU A 134 -16.93 51.67 39.05
C LEU A 134 -15.96 51.92 37.91
N HIS A 135 -16.06 51.08 36.87
CA HIS A 135 -15.29 51.26 35.66
C HIS A 135 -16.23 51.63 34.52
N GLU A 136 -15.87 52.67 33.80
CA GLU A 136 -16.63 53.14 32.63
C GLU A 136 -15.68 53.35 31.44
N GLN A 137 -16.16 53.06 30.25
CA GLN A 137 -15.47 53.44 29.02
C GLN A 137 -16.17 54.69 28.45
N SER A 138 -15.43 55.75 28.34
CA SER A 138 -15.98 57.03 27.88
C SER A 138 -15.08 57.66 26.83
N ASP A 139 -15.71 58.26 25.83
CA ASP A 139 -15.02 59.11 24.86
C ASP A 139 -14.97 60.54 25.43
N LEU A 140 -13.84 60.89 26.00
CA LEU A 140 -13.67 62.20 26.63
C LEU A 140 -13.24 63.25 25.55
N ALA A 141 -14.20 63.82 24.83
CA ALA A 141 -13.95 64.84 23.82
C ALA A 141 -13.13 66.05 24.37
N VAL A 142 -13.21 66.31 25.66
CA VAL A 142 -12.53 67.40 26.36
C VAL A 142 -11.02 67.16 26.48
N LEU A 143 -10.57 65.88 26.41
CA LEU A 143 -9.17 65.45 26.46
C LEU A 143 -8.61 65.06 25.08
N GLY A 144 -9.20 65.49 23.98
CA GLY A 144 -8.71 65.23 22.63
C GLY A 144 -9.51 64.16 21.83
N GLY A 145 -10.61 63.66 22.40
CA GLY A 145 -11.55 62.78 21.68
C GLY A 145 -11.15 61.32 21.66
N ASP A 146 -10.11 60.91 22.37
CA ASP A 146 -9.67 59.52 22.49
C ASP A 146 -10.54 58.76 23.51
N ALA A 147 -10.66 57.43 23.30
CA ALA A 147 -11.35 56.54 24.25
C ALA A 147 -10.52 56.38 25.53
N PHE A 148 -11.15 56.67 26.66
CA PHE A 148 -10.57 56.56 27.98
C PHE A 148 -11.21 55.42 28.78
N LEU A 149 -10.40 54.81 29.64
CA LEU A 149 -10.85 53.92 30.69
C LEU A 149 -10.93 54.75 31.99
N VAL A 150 -12.16 55.05 32.41
CA VAL A 150 -12.44 55.85 33.59
C VAL A 150 -12.77 54.94 34.76
N THR A 151 -12.03 55.13 35.86
CA THR A 151 -12.27 54.40 37.11
C THR A 151 -12.63 55.39 38.20
N VAL A 152 -13.76 55.17 38.84
CA VAL A 152 -14.29 56.07 39.89
C VAL A 152 -14.33 55.30 41.20
N VAL A 153 -13.84 55.93 42.27
CA VAL A 153 -13.89 55.38 43.63
C VAL A 153 -14.56 56.39 44.55
N GLY A 154 -15.64 55.95 45.18
CA GLY A 154 -16.31 56.77 46.18
C GLY A 154 -15.55 56.83 47.51
N ALA A 155 -15.58 57.97 48.17
CA ALA A 155 -14.95 58.20 49.46
C ALA A 155 -15.81 59.18 50.32
N SER A 156 -15.50 59.28 51.60
CA SER A 156 -16.11 60.25 52.50
C SER A 156 -15.07 60.73 53.50
N SER A 157 -15.02 62.02 53.75
CA SER A 157 -14.20 62.64 54.80
C SER A 157 -15.09 63.60 55.62
N GLN A 158 -15.04 63.45 56.95
CA GLN A 158 -15.83 64.26 57.91
C GLN A 158 -17.37 64.28 57.65
N GLY A 159 -17.89 63.27 56.94
CA GLY A 159 -19.31 63.17 56.56
C GLY A 159 -19.66 63.67 55.15
N GLU A 160 -18.74 64.34 54.50
CA GLU A 160 -18.88 64.82 53.11
C GLU A 160 -18.41 63.79 52.13
N PRO A 161 -19.20 63.38 51.12
CA PRO A 161 -18.81 62.44 50.06
C PRO A 161 -17.93 63.14 49.04
N PHE A 162 -16.97 62.42 48.50
CA PHE A 162 -16.14 62.81 47.38
C PHE A 162 -15.79 61.59 46.48
N TRP A 163 -15.41 61.83 45.27
CA TRP A 163 -15.06 60.79 44.31
C TRP A 163 -13.67 61.04 43.71
N VAL A 164 -12.86 60.00 43.70
CA VAL A 164 -11.58 60.00 42.99
C VAL A 164 -11.79 59.37 41.64
N VAL A 165 -11.58 60.13 40.61
CA VAL A 165 -11.71 59.72 39.21
C VAL A 165 -10.32 59.57 38.59
N VAL A 166 -10.01 58.40 38.04
CA VAL A 166 -8.77 58.11 37.30
C VAL A 166 -9.12 57.75 35.88
N ALA A 167 -8.69 58.53 34.92
CA ALA A 167 -8.89 58.26 33.49
C ALA A 167 -7.57 57.93 32.82
N LYS A 168 -7.50 56.77 32.14
CA LYS A 168 -6.33 56.33 31.37
C LYS A 168 -6.66 56.27 29.90
N PRO A 169 -5.82 56.78 28.99
CA PRO A 169 -6.03 56.67 27.57
C PRO A 169 -5.90 55.23 27.09
N ARG A 170 -6.78 54.78 26.20
CA ARG A 170 -6.72 53.46 25.58
C ARG A 170 -5.71 53.34 24.45
N GLU A 171 -5.09 54.47 24.06
CA GLU A 171 -4.15 54.53 22.92
C GLU A 171 -3.03 53.50 23.05
N SER A 172 -2.47 53.29 24.22
CA SER A 172 -1.42 52.28 24.45
C SER A 172 -1.90 50.84 24.27
N ILE A 173 -3.17 50.54 24.66
CA ILE A 173 -3.79 49.21 24.48
C ILE A 173 -4.07 48.99 23.01
N ASP A 174 -4.63 50.01 22.33
CA ASP A 174 -4.97 49.91 20.91
C ASP A 174 -3.69 49.87 20.04
N ALA A 175 -2.63 50.60 20.36
CA ALA A 175 -1.34 50.54 19.68
C ALA A 175 -0.67 49.14 19.81
N ASN A 176 -0.67 48.55 21.01
CA ASN A 176 -0.15 47.21 21.23
C ASN A 176 -0.97 46.13 20.49
N THR A 177 -2.30 46.28 20.50
CA THR A 177 -3.20 45.38 19.78
C THR A 177 -3.00 45.52 18.26
N THR A 178 -2.84 46.75 17.75
CA THR A 178 -2.57 47.01 16.32
C THR A 178 -1.26 46.39 15.87
N THR A 179 -0.21 46.52 16.69
CA THR A 179 1.09 45.88 16.42
C THR A 179 0.98 44.37 16.35
N ALA A 180 0.22 43.76 17.27
CA ALA A 180 -0.03 42.32 17.25
C ALA A 180 -0.79 41.88 15.98
N VAL A 181 -1.81 42.66 15.57
CA VAL A 181 -2.56 42.40 14.33
C VAL A 181 -1.65 42.50 13.09
N GLN A 182 -0.77 43.50 13.02
CA GLN A 182 0.17 43.68 11.91
C GLN A 182 1.13 42.53 11.80
N LEU A 183 1.71 42.06 12.93
CA LEU A 183 2.61 40.90 12.96
C LEU A 183 1.90 39.64 12.45
N VAL A 184 0.66 39.40 12.88
CA VAL A 184 -0.15 38.28 12.42
C VAL A 184 -0.50 38.41 10.93
N ALA A 185 -0.89 39.59 10.49
CA ALA A 185 -1.29 39.86 9.10
C ALA A 185 -0.12 39.64 8.10
N ILE A 186 1.10 39.90 8.50
CA ILE A 186 2.31 39.66 7.68
C ILE A 186 2.83 38.25 7.87
N GLY A 187 2.92 37.77 9.11
CA GLY A 187 3.51 36.48 9.45
C GLY A 187 2.69 35.28 8.94
N THR A 188 1.35 35.38 9.04
CA THR A 188 0.47 34.28 8.60
C THR A 188 0.60 33.95 7.11
N PRO A 189 0.51 34.89 6.16
CA PRO A 189 0.68 34.60 4.73
C PRO A 189 2.06 33.99 4.41
N LEU A 190 3.13 34.51 5.03
CA LEU A 190 4.48 34.00 4.85
C LEU A 190 4.61 32.55 5.35
N LEU A 191 4.04 32.25 6.52
CA LEU A 191 4.01 30.88 7.06
C LEU A 191 3.22 29.94 6.13
N LEU A 192 2.03 30.35 5.68
CA LEU A 192 1.20 29.56 4.80
C LEU A 192 1.88 29.31 3.44
N LEU A 193 2.55 30.32 2.89
CA LEU A 193 3.35 30.17 1.67
C LEU A 193 4.50 29.18 1.87
N ALA A 194 5.23 29.29 2.97
CA ALA A 194 6.32 28.36 3.27
C ALA A 194 5.83 26.91 3.39
N VAL A 195 4.69 26.69 4.08
CA VAL A 195 4.07 25.36 4.21
C VAL A 195 3.56 24.85 2.86
N ALA A 196 2.95 25.70 2.04
CA ALA A 196 2.50 25.32 0.70
C ALA A 196 3.66 24.84 -0.18
N VAL A 197 4.76 25.62 -0.21
CA VAL A 197 5.98 25.26 -0.97
C VAL A 197 6.62 24.00 -0.42
N ALA A 198 6.79 23.90 0.89
CA ALA A 198 7.38 22.71 1.51
C ALA A 198 6.57 21.45 1.21
N THR A 199 5.23 21.51 1.35
CA THR A 199 4.34 20.38 1.05
C THR A 199 4.40 20.00 -0.42
N TRP A 200 4.38 20.98 -1.32
CA TRP A 200 4.46 20.75 -2.76
C TRP A 200 5.77 20.05 -3.16
N VAL A 201 6.91 20.53 -2.64
CA VAL A 201 8.23 19.95 -2.90
C VAL A 201 8.34 18.55 -2.32
N PHE A 202 7.91 18.37 -1.06
CA PHE A 202 8.02 17.09 -0.35
C PHE A 202 7.16 16.01 -1.02
N VAL A 203 5.86 16.29 -1.26
CA VAL A 203 4.95 15.35 -1.92
C VAL A 203 5.37 15.07 -3.36
N GLY A 204 5.80 16.11 -4.10
CA GLY A 204 6.29 15.95 -5.46
C GLY A 204 7.53 15.05 -5.53
N ARG A 205 8.45 15.19 -4.58
CA ARG A 205 9.66 14.38 -4.49
C ARG A 205 9.36 12.93 -4.06
N SER A 206 8.43 12.76 -3.13
CA SER A 206 7.99 11.45 -2.64
C SER A 206 7.26 10.62 -3.71
N LEU A 207 6.53 11.26 -4.63
CA LEU A 207 5.81 10.57 -5.71
C LEU A 207 6.62 10.37 -6.99
N ARG A 208 7.81 10.96 -7.14
CA ARG A 208 8.67 10.77 -8.32
C ARG A 208 8.99 9.29 -8.62
N PRO A 209 9.33 8.45 -7.64
CA PRO A 209 9.59 7.04 -7.91
C PRO A 209 8.37 6.30 -8.46
N VAL A 210 7.17 6.60 -7.97
CA VAL A 210 5.92 6.01 -8.45
C VAL A 210 5.67 6.37 -9.92
N GLU A 211 5.91 7.62 -10.30
CA GLU A 211 5.79 8.06 -11.69
C GLU A 211 6.86 7.41 -12.61
N ALA A 212 8.06 7.16 -12.09
CA ALA A 212 9.09 6.41 -12.81
C ALA A 212 8.64 4.96 -13.05
N ILE A 213 8.10 4.30 -12.04
CA ILE A 213 7.51 2.95 -12.13
C ILE A 213 6.43 2.93 -13.22
N ARG A 214 5.47 3.85 -13.16
CA ARG A 214 4.37 3.95 -14.13
C ARG A 214 4.87 4.05 -15.56
N ARG A 215 5.83 4.95 -15.84
CA ARG A 215 6.40 5.13 -17.18
C ARG A 215 7.14 3.90 -17.68
N THR A 216 7.90 3.25 -16.80
CA THR A 216 8.60 2.01 -17.16
C THR A 216 7.59 0.92 -17.54
N VAL A 217 6.55 0.74 -16.74
CA VAL A 217 5.50 -0.26 -17.01
C VAL A 217 4.72 0.04 -18.29
N GLU A 218 4.39 1.31 -18.56
CA GLU A 218 3.75 1.72 -19.81
C GLU A 218 4.63 1.47 -21.05
N GLY A 219 5.95 1.53 -20.88
CA GLY A 219 6.92 1.23 -21.94
C GLY A 219 7.16 -0.27 -22.16
N ILE A 220 6.80 -1.13 -21.19
CA ILE A 220 6.94 -2.58 -21.30
C ILE A 220 5.80 -3.13 -22.16
N GLY A 221 6.10 -3.40 -23.42
CA GLY A 221 5.17 -4.08 -24.34
C GLY A 221 5.30 -5.60 -24.26
N ALA A 222 4.29 -6.33 -24.77
CA ALA A 222 4.30 -7.79 -24.82
C ALA A 222 5.51 -8.39 -25.59
N ALA A 223 6.21 -7.59 -26.40
CA ALA A 223 7.36 -8.02 -27.17
C ALA A 223 8.71 -7.80 -26.45
N GLN A 224 8.75 -6.96 -25.44
CA GLN A 224 9.97 -6.57 -24.71
C GLN A 224 9.68 -6.56 -23.20
N LEU A 225 9.93 -7.69 -22.54
CA LEU A 225 9.77 -7.88 -21.09
C LEU A 225 11.09 -7.77 -20.32
N ASP A 226 12.21 -7.46 -21.02
CA ASP A 226 13.55 -7.29 -20.45
C ASP A 226 13.71 -6.01 -19.61
N GLY A 227 12.77 -5.08 -19.74
CA GLY A 227 12.72 -3.88 -18.92
C GLY A 227 12.53 -4.19 -17.43
N ARG A 228 13.28 -3.48 -16.57
CA ARG A 228 13.12 -3.56 -15.11
C ARG A 228 12.70 -2.22 -14.55
N VAL A 229 11.76 -2.29 -13.61
CA VAL A 229 11.30 -1.15 -12.83
C VAL A 229 12.45 -0.71 -11.91
N PRO A 230 12.82 0.60 -11.89
CA PRO A 230 13.86 1.09 -11.00
C PRO A 230 13.42 0.94 -9.53
N VAL A 231 14.27 0.30 -8.73
CA VAL A 231 14.02 0.13 -7.29
C VAL A 231 14.62 1.32 -6.56
N PRO A 232 13.83 2.12 -5.82
CA PRO A 232 14.35 3.21 -5.01
C PRO A 232 15.33 2.71 -3.95
N PRO A 233 16.33 3.51 -3.54
CA PRO A 233 17.28 3.14 -2.49
C PRO A 233 16.63 3.11 -1.09
N ALA A 234 15.51 3.76 -0.90
CA ALA A 234 14.72 3.71 0.32
C ALA A 234 14.10 2.32 0.51
N ARG A 235 14.04 1.85 1.77
CA ARG A 235 13.40 0.56 2.12
C ARG A 235 11.94 0.79 2.53
N ASP A 236 11.18 1.44 1.67
CA ASP A 236 9.78 1.81 1.89
C ASP A 236 8.81 0.94 1.08
N GLU A 237 7.53 1.26 1.14
CA GLU A 237 6.45 0.58 0.44
C GLU A 237 6.63 0.64 -1.08
N VAL A 238 7.22 1.73 -1.60
CA VAL A 238 7.46 1.92 -3.03
C VAL A 238 8.58 1.00 -3.52
N ALA A 239 9.64 0.83 -2.74
CA ALA A 239 10.70 -0.12 -3.05
C ALA A 239 10.18 -1.57 -3.06
N ARG A 240 9.33 -1.95 -2.09
CA ARG A 240 8.68 -3.29 -2.06
C ARG A 240 7.79 -3.50 -3.28
N LEU A 241 7.01 -2.50 -3.67
CA LEU A 241 6.19 -2.55 -4.89
C LEU A 241 7.06 -2.79 -6.13
N ALA A 242 8.14 -2.02 -6.30
CA ALA A 242 9.07 -2.17 -7.42
C ALA A 242 9.69 -3.58 -7.48
N GLN A 243 10.10 -4.14 -6.33
CA GLN A 243 10.62 -5.51 -6.23
C GLN A 243 9.58 -6.57 -6.63
N THR A 244 8.35 -6.43 -6.13
CA THR A 244 7.24 -7.35 -6.47
C THR A 244 6.93 -7.30 -7.97
N MET A 245 6.92 -6.12 -8.56
CA MET A 245 6.73 -5.94 -10.00
C MET A 245 7.86 -6.57 -10.80
N ASN A 246 9.11 -6.40 -10.39
CA ASN A 246 10.25 -7.05 -11.05
C ASN A 246 10.19 -8.57 -10.96
N ALA A 247 9.75 -9.12 -9.82
CA ALA A 247 9.53 -10.56 -9.67
C ALA A 247 8.41 -11.07 -10.60
N MET A 248 7.32 -10.31 -10.75
CA MET A 248 6.24 -10.62 -11.69
C MET A 248 6.74 -10.57 -13.15
N LEU A 249 7.49 -9.53 -13.52
CA LEU A 249 8.07 -9.39 -14.86
C LEU A 249 9.02 -10.56 -15.19
N ALA A 250 9.86 -10.96 -14.24
CA ALA A 250 10.75 -12.12 -14.39
C ALA A 250 9.98 -13.42 -14.64
N ARG A 251 8.86 -13.64 -13.91
CA ARG A 251 7.98 -14.81 -14.14
C ARG A 251 7.33 -14.78 -15.52
N LEU A 252 6.86 -13.61 -15.95
CA LEU A 252 6.24 -13.43 -17.27
C LEU A 252 7.23 -13.66 -18.41
N GLU A 253 8.45 -13.12 -18.27
CA GLU A 253 9.56 -13.34 -19.21
C GLU A 253 9.94 -14.82 -19.32
N ALA A 254 10.09 -15.51 -18.18
CA ALA A 254 10.37 -16.94 -18.15
C ALA A 254 9.25 -17.76 -18.82
N SER A 255 7.98 -17.43 -18.56
CA SER A 255 6.83 -18.06 -19.19
C SER A 255 6.81 -17.85 -20.72
N GLN A 256 7.04 -16.62 -21.18
CA GLN A 256 7.11 -16.35 -22.63
C GLN A 256 8.27 -17.07 -23.30
N ALA A 257 9.45 -17.11 -22.63
CA ALA A 257 10.60 -17.82 -23.17
C ALA A 257 10.33 -19.32 -23.27
N ALA A 258 9.63 -19.91 -22.28
CA ALA A 258 9.20 -21.30 -22.34
C ALA A 258 8.20 -21.56 -23.47
N GLN A 259 7.22 -20.67 -23.63
CA GLN A 259 6.22 -20.76 -24.70
C GLN A 259 6.84 -20.66 -26.11
N ARG A 260 7.80 -19.71 -26.30
CA ARG A 260 8.52 -19.58 -27.60
C ARG A 260 9.34 -20.83 -27.91
N ARG A 261 10.04 -21.38 -26.91
CA ARG A 261 10.78 -22.64 -27.07
C ARG A 261 9.84 -23.78 -27.44
N PHE A 262 8.73 -23.96 -26.71
CA PHE A 262 7.75 -24.96 -26.99
C PHE A 262 7.21 -24.91 -28.43
N ILE A 263 6.87 -23.71 -28.94
CA ILE A 263 6.40 -23.53 -30.33
C ILE A 263 7.50 -23.88 -31.33
N ALA A 264 8.75 -23.47 -31.06
CA ALA A 264 9.86 -23.77 -31.95
C ALA A 264 10.14 -25.28 -32.02
N ASP A 265 10.21 -25.94 -30.85
CA ASP A 265 10.48 -27.38 -30.76
C ASP A 265 9.34 -28.23 -31.38
N ALA A 266 8.09 -27.85 -31.09
CA ALA A 266 6.92 -28.48 -31.72
C ALA A 266 6.95 -28.34 -33.25
N SER A 267 7.33 -27.17 -33.77
CA SER A 267 7.45 -26.93 -35.20
C SER A 267 8.54 -27.80 -35.85
N HIS A 268 9.65 -28.00 -35.15
CA HIS A 268 10.72 -28.88 -35.60
C HIS A 268 10.31 -30.35 -35.63
N GLU A 269 9.65 -30.83 -34.55
CA GLU A 269 9.22 -32.23 -34.45
C GLU A 269 8.05 -32.55 -35.39
N LEU A 270 7.20 -31.59 -35.73
CA LEU A 270 6.14 -31.77 -36.77
C LEU A 270 6.71 -31.76 -38.21
N ARG A 271 7.79 -30.97 -38.44
CA ARG A 271 8.36 -30.86 -39.82
C ARG A 271 9.02 -32.15 -40.26
N SER A 272 9.65 -32.90 -39.34
CA SER A 272 10.38 -34.14 -39.67
C SER A 272 9.47 -35.22 -40.28
N PRO A 273 8.38 -35.66 -39.62
CA PRO A 273 7.46 -36.68 -40.20
C PRO A 273 6.77 -36.20 -41.46
N VAL A 274 6.42 -34.92 -41.56
CA VAL A 274 5.84 -34.35 -42.79
C VAL A 274 6.83 -34.40 -43.94
N ALA A 275 8.13 -34.11 -43.72
CA ALA A 275 9.16 -34.24 -44.73
C ALA A 275 9.38 -35.68 -45.14
N THR A 276 9.33 -36.64 -44.20
CA THR A 276 9.41 -38.08 -44.50
C THR A 276 8.22 -38.54 -45.37
N LEU A 277 6.99 -38.16 -45.00
CA LEU A 277 5.78 -38.45 -45.82
C LEU A 277 5.89 -37.89 -47.23
N ARG A 278 6.34 -36.62 -47.35
CA ARG A 278 6.51 -35.98 -48.63
C ARG A 278 7.56 -36.69 -49.48
N ALA A 279 8.72 -37.03 -48.93
CA ALA A 279 9.76 -37.78 -49.63
C ALA A 279 9.28 -39.16 -50.06
N ALA A 280 8.49 -39.86 -49.23
CA ALA A 280 7.93 -41.14 -49.56
C ALA A 280 6.96 -41.06 -50.78
N VAL A 281 6.13 -40.00 -50.81
CA VAL A 281 5.24 -39.75 -51.97
C VAL A 281 6.04 -39.40 -53.21
N GLU A 282 7.05 -38.52 -53.15
CA GLU A 282 7.90 -38.14 -54.28
C GLU A 282 8.67 -39.34 -54.86
N ILE A 283 9.18 -40.24 -53.99
CA ILE A 283 9.86 -41.50 -54.43
C ILE A 283 8.88 -42.43 -55.08
N TRP A 284 7.68 -42.60 -54.52
CA TRP A 284 6.64 -43.45 -55.08
C TRP A 284 6.19 -43.00 -56.47
N GLU A 285 6.04 -41.69 -56.68
CA GLU A 285 5.66 -41.09 -57.95
C GLU A 285 6.78 -41.19 -59.01
N ALA A 286 8.04 -40.94 -58.61
CA ALA A 286 9.17 -40.93 -59.52
C ALA A 286 9.59 -42.35 -59.96
N HIS A 287 9.43 -43.34 -59.13
CA HIS A 287 9.89 -44.72 -59.36
C HIS A 287 8.79 -45.74 -59.07
N PRO A 288 7.74 -45.79 -59.88
CA PRO A 288 6.64 -46.79 -59.72
C PRO A 288 7.21 -48.19 -59.81
N GLY A 289 7.17 -48.99 -58.72
CA GLY A 289 7.64 -50.35 -58.67
C GLY A 289 8.93 -50.63 -57.88
N THR A 290 9.58 -49.61 -57.28
CA THR A 290 10.73 -49.80 -56.41
C THR A 290 10.31 -50.21 -54.98
N SER A 291 9.11 -49.94 -54.57
CA SER A 291 8.52 -50.36 -53.27
C SER A 291 7.17 -51.01 -53.51
N SER A 292 6.82 -52.01 -52.70
CA SER A 292 5.49 -52.62 -52.76
C SER A 292 4.41 -51.61 -52.26
N PRO A 293 3.16 -51.65 -52.81
CA PRO A 293 2.06 -50.84 -52.26
C PRO A 293 1.86 -51.01 -50.76
N ARG A 294 2.20 -52.21 -50.23
CA ARG A 294 2.08 -52.54 -48.82
C ARG A 294 3.14 -51.82 -47.96
N GLU A 295 4.38 -51.73 -48.46
CA GLU A 295 5.46 -51.03 -47.77
C GLU A 295 5.19 -49.52 -47.75
N PHE A 296 4.76 -48.93 -48.85
CA PHE A 296 4.35 -47.53 -48.92
C PHE A 296 3.18 -47.24 -47.99
N ALA A 297 2.12 -48.03 -48.01
CA ALA A 297 0.98 -47.84 -47.12
C ALA A 297 1.37 -48.04 -45.66
N GLY A 298 2.29 -48.96 -45.35
CA GLY A 298 2.84 -49.15 -44.01
C GLY A 298 3.62 -47.93 -43.50
N LEU A 299 4.49 -47.35 -44.36
CA LEU A 299 5.23 -46.14 -44.04
C LEU A 299 4.32 -44.94 -43.78
N VAL A 300 3.37 -44.71 -44.70
CA VAL A 300 2.40 -43.60 -44.56
C VAL A 300 1.53 -43.80 -43.32
N GLY A 301 1.07 -45.01 -43.04
CA GLY A 301 0.29 -45.30 -41.84
C GLY A 301 1.05 -45.09 -40.55
N SER A 302 2.33 -45.53 -40.49
CA SER A 302 3.18 -45.38 -39.31
C SER A 302 3.51 -43.88 -39.01
N GLU A 303 3.84 -43.10 -40.03
CA GLU A 303 4.13 -41.68 -39.86
C GLU A 303 2.88 -40.85 -39.56
N SER A 304 1.71 -41.21 -40.15
CA SER A 304 0.43 -40.58 -39.80
C SER A 304 0.06 -40.83 -38.34
N SER A 305 0.19 -42.06 -37.84
CA SER A 305 -0.07 -42.41 -36.44
C SER A 305 0.95 -41.76 -35.48
N ARG A 306 2.17 -41.52 -35.94
CA ARG A 306 3.15 -40.77 -35.19
C ARG A 306 2.81 -39.28 -35.06
N LEU A 307 2.32 -38.67 -36.16
CA LEU A 307 1.84 -37.30 -36.16
C LEU A 307 0.65 -37.09 -35.23
N GLU A 308 -0.33 -38.00 -35.31
CA GLU A 308 -1.54 -37.99 -34.48
C GLU A 308 -1.14 -38.02 -32.98
N ARG A 309 -0.29 -38.95 -32.58
CA ARG A 309 0.23 -39.02 -31.20
C ARG A 309 0.96 -37.75 -30.77
N LEU A 310 1.79 -37.16 -31.65
CA LEU A 310 2.51 -35.94 -31.39
C LEU A 310 1.55 -34.76 -31.14
N VAL A 311 0.50 -34.63 -31.97
CA VAL A 311 -0.52 -33.59 -31.80
C VAL A 311 -1.28 -33.78 -30.50
N ASP A 312 -1.68 -35.02 -30.16
CA ASP A 312 -2.36 -35.34 -28.91
C ASP A 312 -1.46 -35.06 -27.67
N ASP A 313 -0.16 -35.30 -27.78
CA ASP A 313 0.83 -34.98 -26.74
C ASP A 313 0.95 -33.46 -26.53
N LEU A 314 1.00 -32.69 -27.63
CA LEU A 314 1.06 -31.22 -27.58
C LEU A 314 -0.21 -30.62 -26.99
N LEU A 315 -1.39 -31.10 -27.39
CA LEU A 315 -2.67 -30.64 -26.86
C LEU A 315 -2.81 -30.95 -25.36
N LEU A 316 -2.32 -32.10 -24.90
CA LEU A 316 -2.33 -32.45 -23.50
C LEU A 316 -1.43 -31.51 -22.70
N LEU A 317 -0.21 -31.25 -23.17
CA LEU A 317 0.72 -30.32 -22.52
C LEU A 317 0.18 -28.88 -22.49
N ALA A 318 -0.51 -28.44 -23.55
CA ALA A 318 -1.17 -27.14 -23.58
C ALA A 318 -2.28 -27.05 -22.51
N ARG A 319 -3.10 -28.10 -22.35
CA ARG A 319 -4.11 -28.18 -21.27
C ARG A 319 -3.50 -28.23 -19.87
N ALA A 320 -2.32 -28.86 -19.73
CA ALA A 320 -1.57 -28.88 -18.47
C ALA A 320 -1.13 -27.47 -18.07
N ASP A 321 -0.59 -26.69 -19.00
CA ASP A 321 -0.15 -25.31 -18.80
C ASP A 321 -1.31 -24.39 -18.38
N GLU A 322 -2.54 -24.67 -18.84
CA GLU A 322 -3.77 -23.96 -18.45
C GLU A 322 -4.36 -24.44 -17.11
N GLY A 323 -3.78 -25.47 -16.48
CA GLY A 323 -4.30 -26.08 -15.25
C GLY A 323 -5.61 -26.88 -15.46
N ALA A 324 -5.96 -27.20 -16.69
CA ALA A 324 -7.23 -27.83 -17.06
C ALA A 324 -7.25 -29.38 -16.90
N LEU A 325 -6.15 -30.00 -16.46
CA LEU A 325 -6.06 -31.46 -16.29
C LEU A 325 -6.75 -31.98 -15.01
N ALA A 326 -7.18 -31.11 -14.11
CA ALA A 326 -7.70 -31.50 -12.79
C ALA A 326 -9.20 -31.91 -12.77
N ALA A 327 -9.90 -31.91 -13.91
CA ALA A 327 -11.32 -32.21 -14.00
C ALA A 327 -11.59 -33.72 -14.14
N GLY A 328 -12.61 -34.22 -13.44
CA GLY A 328 -13.14 -35.57 -13.65
C GLY A 328 -12.49 -36.69 -12.82
N ARG A 329 -12.01 -36.42 -11.64
CA ARG A 329 -11.39 -37.45 -10.78
C ARG A 329 -12.42 -38.45 -10.26
N THR A 330 -12.21 -39.71 -10.58
CA THR A 330 -12.95 -40.86 -10.07
C THR A 330 -12.01 -41.77 -9.29
N ASP A 331 -12.56 -42.76 -8.61
CA ASP A 331 -11.75 -43.84 -8.02
C ASP A 331 -11.27 -44.76 -9.15
N VAL A 332 -9.98 -44.98 -9.21
CA VAL A 332 -9.32 -45.81 -10.22
C VAL A 332 -8.48 -46.88 -9.54
N ASP A 333 -8.69 -48.14 -9.90
CA ASP A 333 -7.88 -49.25 -9.47
C ASP A 333 -6.58 -49.26 -10.31
N LEU A 334 -5.49 -48.85 -9.69
CA LEU A 334 -4.20 -48.63 -10.36
C LEU A 334 -3.51 -49.94 -10.76
N ASP A 335 -3.78 -51.00 -10.04
CA ASP A 335 -3.38 -52.39 -10.35
C ASP A 335 -3.99 -52.83 -11.69
N GLU A 336 -5.28 -52.57 -11.96
CA GLU A 336 -5.92 -52.89 -13.25
C GLU A 336 -5.26 -52.12 -14.40
N VAL A 337 -4.96 -50.84 -14.21
CA VAL A 337 -4.25 -50.02 -15.19
C VAL A 337 -2.88 -50.62 -15.54
N VAL A 338 -2.10 -51.01 -14.52
CA VAL A 338 -0.77 -51.58 -14.73
C VAL A 338 -0.84 -52.98 -15.33
N GLU A 339 -1.78 -53.81 -14.91
CA GLU A 339 -2.00 -55.14 -15.52
C GLU A 339 -2.37 -55.09 -17.01
N GLY A 340 -3.20 -54.10 -17.38
CA GLY A 340 -3.52 -53.82 -18.77
C GLY A 340 -2.29 -53.51 -19.63
N GLU A 341 -1.40 -52.63 -19.13
CA GLU A 341 -0.16 -52.26 -19.82
C GLU A 341 0.87 -53.42 -19.80
N LEU A 342 0.93 -54.21 -18.73
CA LEU A 342 1.73 -55.46 -18.70
C LEU A 342 1.31 -56.44 -19.76
N SER A 343 0.00 -56.67 -19.92
CA SER A 343 -0.54 -57.60 -20.92
C SER A 343 -0.21 -57.10 -22.34
N ARG A 344 -0.32 -55.79 -22.57
CA ARG A 344 0.06 -55.16 -23.84
C ARG A 344 1.57 -55.32 -24.12
N LEU A 345 2.44 -55.09 -23.14
CA LEU A 345 3.89 -55.18 -23.28
C LEU A 345 4.31 -56.60 -23.64
N ARG A 346 3.77 -57.60 -22.95
CA ARG A 346 4.03 -59.02 -23.24
C ARG A 346 3.58 -59.46 -24.63
N ALA A 347 2.51 -58.88 -25.15
CA ALA A 347 2.00 -59.19 -26.48
C ALA A 347 2.79 -58.49 -27.61
N THR A 348 3.52 -57.43 -27.32
CA THR A 348 4.17 -56.58 -28.35
C THR A 348 5.70 -56.65 -28.35
N THR A 349 6.31 -57.33 -27.35
CA THR A 349 7.77 -57.42 -27.24
C THR A 349 8.23 -58.79 -26.79
N ASP A 350 9.45 -59.15 -27.13
CA ASP A 350 10.12 -60.36 -26.67
C ASP A 350 10.91 -60.18 -25.34
N LEU A 351 10.70 -59.03 -24.64
CA LEU A 351 11.38 -58.70 -23.40
C LEU A 351 10.90 -59.60 -22.25
N THR A 352 11.80 -59.92 -21.32
CA THR A 352 11.41 -60.52 -20.06
C THR A 352 10.68 -59.51 -19.18
N VAL A 353 9.41 -59.78 -18.85
CA VAL A 353 8.57 -58.85 -18.09
C VAL A 353 8.27 -59.42 -16.71
N ALA A 354 8.89 -58.84 -15.68
CA ALA A 354 8.60 -59.11 -14.28
C ALA A 354 7.52 -58.17 -13.75
N ALA A 355 6.68 -58.65 -12.84
CA ALA A 355 5.63 -57.83 -12.25
C ALA A 355 5.44 -58.14 -10.76
N ALA A 356 5.21 -57.13 -9.95
CA ALA A 356 4.78 -57.19 -8.56
C ALA A 356 3.69 -56.12 -8.35
N VAL A 357 2.43 -56.53 -8.42
CA VAL A 357 1.28 -55.62 -8.44
C VAL A 357 0.39 -55.92 -7.24
N ASP A 358 0.38 -54.98 -6.30
CA ASP A 358 -0.54 -54.99 -5.16
C ASP A 358 -1.82 -54.21 -5.51
N PRO A 359 -2.99 -54.56 -4.95
CA PRO A 359 -4.21 -53.82 -5.15
C PRO A 359 -4.09 -52.39 -4.54
N VAL A 360 -4.20 -51.38 -5.38
CA VAL A 360 -4.07 -49.97 -4.96
C VAL A 360 -5.07 -49.09 -5.68
N ARG A 361 -5.84 -48.30 -4.93
CA ARG A 361 -6.80 -47.37 -5.44
C ARG A 361 -6.34 -45.94 -5.27
N VAL A 362 -6.56 -45.12 -6.31
CA VAL A 362 -6.22 -43.69 -6.33
C VAL A 362 -7.39 -42.89 -6.91
N ARG A 363 -7.48 -41.61 -6.54
CA ARG A 363 -8.45 -40.68 -7.16
C ARG A 363 -7.81 -39.99 -8.35
N GLY A 364 -8.34 -40.22 -9.54
CA GLY A 364 -7.78 -39.68 -10.77
C GLY A 364 -8.68 -39.80 -11.98
N ASP A 365 -8.16 -39.37 -13.12
CA ASP A 365 -8.74 -39.61 -14.44
C ASP A 365 -8.10 -40.91 -14.99
N SER A 366 -8.94 -41.93 -15.24
CA SER A 366 -8.48 -43.26 -15.72
C SER A 366 -7.69 -43.16 -17.03
N GLY A 367 -8.13 -42.34 -18.00
CA GLY A 367 -7.43 -42.14 -19.25
C GLY A 367 -6.06 -41.51 -19.10
N GLN A 368 -5.93 -40.54 -18.20
CA GLN A 368 -4.67 -39.89 -17.87
C GLN A 368 -3.71 -40.84 -17.15
N LEU A 369 -4.20 -41.65 -16.20
CA LEU A 369 -3.39 -42.64 -15.49
C LEU A 369 -2.91 -43.75 -16.41
N VAL A 370 -3.75 -44.30 -17.32
CA VAL A 370 -3.36 -45.22 -18.36
C VAL A 370 -2.25 -44.64 -19.24
N ARG A 371 -2.41 -43.36 -19.69
CA ARG A 371 -1.40 -42.67 -20.51
C ARG A 371 -0.09 -42.48 -19.78
N MET A 372 -0.14 -42.14 -18.48
CA MET A 372 1.05 -42.04 -17.62
C MET A 372 1.83 -43.36 -17.55
N VAL A 373 1.14 -44.47 -17.22
CA VAL A 373 1.76 -45.76 -17.13
C VAL A 373 2.31 -46.21 -18.49
N ARG A 374 1.52 -46.02 -19.56
CA ARG A 374 1.94 -46.37 -20.95
C ARG A 374 3.21 -45.63 -21.35
N ASN A 375 3.34 -44.34 -21.08
CA ASN A 375 4.55 -43.58 -21.41
C ASN A 375 5.78 -44.09 -20.67
N LEU A 376 5.63 -44.50 -19.40
CA LEU A 376 6.73 -45.11 -18.62
C LEU A 376 7.13 -46.50 -19.19
N VAL A 377 6.11 -47.32 -19.51
CA VAL A 377 6.30 -48.66 -20.06
C VAL A 377 6.95 -48.61 -21.45
N ASP A 378 6.45 -47.75 -22.33
CA ASP A 378 7.01 -47.58 -23.69
C ASP A 378 8.43 -47.00 -23.63
N ASN A 379 8.74 -46.13 -22.66
CA ASN A 379 10.11 -45.69 -22.42
C ASN A 379 11.02 -46.81 -21.97
N ALA A 380 10.62 -47.60 -20.98
CA ALA A 380 11.36 -48.74 -20.50
C ALA A 380 11.58 -49.78 -21.62
N ALA A 381 10.54 -50.14 -22.36
CA ALA A 381 10.63 -51.08 -23.49
C ALA A 381 11.59 -50.63 -24.60
N ARG A 382 11.68 -49.34 -24.84
CA ARG A 382 12.60 -48.76 -25.85
C ARG A 382 14.06 -48.84 -25.46
N TYR A 383 14.39 -48.66 -24.19
CA TYR A 383 15.76 -48.59 -23.70
C TYR A 383 16.25 -49.92 -23.07
N ALA A 384 15.34 -50.80 -22.70
CA ALA A 384 15.69 -52.11 -22.17
C ALA A 384 16.59 -52.89 -23.14
N ARG A 385 17.52 -53.66 -22.59
CA ARG A 385 18.32 -54.62 -23.31
C ARG A 385 17.59 -55.96 -23.43
N SER A 386 17.03 -56.44 -22.33
CA SER A 386 16.40 -57.74 -22.24
C SER A 386 15.21 -57.81 -21.27
N ALA A 387 15.15 -56.93 -20.27
CA ALA A 387 14.18 -57.05 -19.20
C ALA A 387 13.56 -55.69 -18.75
N VAL A 388 12.28 -55.79 -18.44
CA VAL A 388 11.51 -54.67 -17.85
C VAL A 388 10.78 -55.22 -16.61
N SER A 389 10.75 -54.40 -15.54
CA SER A 389 9.95 -54.74 -14.35
C SER A 389 8.96 -53.64 -14.03
N LEU A 390 7.74 -54.01 -13.65
CA LEU A 390 6.69 -53.10 -13.20
C LEU A 390 6.26 -53.50 -11.79
N GLY A 391 6.06 -52.48 -10.95
CA GLY A 391 5.56 -52.70 -9.59
C GLY A 391 4.52 -51.66 -9.21
N VAL A 392 3.51 -52.11 -8.46
CA VAL A 392 2.54 -51.22 -7.78
C VAL A 392 2.51 -51.65 -6.32
N ARG A 393 2.64 -50.67 -5.43
CA ARG A 393 2.55 -50.90 -4.00
C ARG A 393 2.07 -49.64 -3.27
N THR A 394 1.68 -49.81 -2.03
CA THR A 394 1.46 -48.70 -1.12
C THR A 394 2.68 -48.43 -0.26
N GLU A 395 3.00 -47.15 -0.03
CA GLU A 395 4.07 -46.71 0.86
C GLU A 395 3.49 -45.63 1.80
N THR A 396 3.69 -45.77 3.10
CA THR A 396 3.27 -44.76 4.08
C THR A 396 4.48 -43.96 4.52
N VAL A 397 4.44 -42.65 4.28
CA VAL A 397 5.47 -41.70 4.69
C VAL A 397 4.84 -40.67 5.62
N GLY A 398 5.16 -40.74 6.89
CA GLY A 398 4.49 -39.96 7.93
C GLY A 398 3.01 -40.31 8.05
N GLU A 399 2.12 -39.33 7.92
CA GLU A 399 0.66 -39.54 7.99
C GLU A 399 -0.01 -39.81 6.63
N ARG A 400 0.75 -39.77 5.55
CA ARG A 400 0.22 -39.90 4.17
C ARG A 400 0.55 -41.26 3.58
N THR A 401 -0.46 -41.87 2.95
CA THR A 401 -0.30 -43.07 2.15
C THR A 401 -0.15 -42.70 0.68
N TRP A 402 0.81 -43.32 0.03
CA TRP A 402 1.13 -43.11 -1.37
C TRP A 402 0.96 -44.41 -2.15
N ALA A 403 0.33 -44.33 -3.30
CA ALA A 403 0.43 -45.35 -4.32
C ALA A 403 1.73 -45.14 -5.09
N VAL A 404 2.55 -46.14 -5.16
CA VAL A 404 3.84 -46.10 -5.83
C VAL A 404 3.80 -47.02 -7.05
N VAL A 405 3.94 -46.42 -8.25
CA VAL A 405 4.19 -47.15 -9.51
C VAL A 405 5.68 -47.08 -9.79
N GLU A 406 6.31 -48.21 -9.99
CA GLU A 406 7.73 -48.32 -10.30
C GLU A 406 7.91 -49.09 -11.61
N VAL A 407 8.57 -48.46 -12.58
CA VAL A 407 8.91 -49.07 -13.87
C VAL A 407 10.43 -49.04 -14.03
N SER A 408 11.05 -50.20 -14.19
CA SER A 408 12.50 -50.30 -14.30
C SER A 408 12.92 -51.11 -15.53
N ASP A 409 14.02 -50.72 -16.13
CA ASP A 409 14.63 -51.38 -17.28
C ASP A 409 16.11 -51.74 -16.98
N ASP A 410 16.69 -52.65 -17.78
CA ASP A 410 18.08 -53.04 -17.77
C ASP A 410 18.93 -52.30 -18.84
N GLY A 411 18.51 -51.12 -19.24
CA GLY A 411 19.14 -50.31 -20.26
C GLY A 411 20.42 -49.58 -19.79
N PRO A 412 20.77 -48.50 -20.45
CA PRO A 412 21.95 -47.69 -20.09
C PRO A 412 21.77 -46.85 -18.82
N GLY A 413 20.51 -46.69 -18.34
CA GLY A 413 20.19 -45.85 -17.20
C GLY A 413 20.17 -44.37 -17.52
N VAL A 414 20.01 -43.52 -16.49
CA VAL A 414 19.98 -42.05 -16.60
C VAL A 414 21.12 -41.47 -15.75
N PRO A 415 22.08 -40.77 -16.35
CA PRO A 415 23.16 -40.10 -15.63
C PRO A 415 22.62 -39.16 -14.55
N GLU A 416 23.27 -39.08 -13.38
CA GLU A 416 22.81 -38.31 -12.23
C GLU A 416 22.52 -36.83 -12.55
N GLY A 417 23.40 -36.20 -13.31
CA GLY A 417 23.23 -34.79 -13.74
C GLY A 417 22.06 -34.54 -14.68
N GLU A 418 21.49 -35.59 -15.30
CA GLU A 418 20.38 -35.49 -16.24
C GLU A 418 19.03 -35.93 -15.64
N ARG A 419 19.01 -36.49 -14.43
CA ARG A 419 17.81 -37.07 -13.79
C ARG A 419 16.67 -36.12 -13.61
N VAL A 420 16.94 -34.83 -13.43
CA VAL A 420 15.91 -33.78 -13.36
C VAL A 420 15.46 -33.37 -14.78
N ARG A 421 16.41 -33.26 -15.69
CA ARG A 421 16.20 -32.77 -17.04
C ARG A 421 15.48 -33.73 -17.98
N VAL A 422 15.50 -35.04 -17.70
CA VAL A 422 14.78 -36.03 -18.56
C VAL A 422 13.27 -35.85 -18.56
N PHE A 423 12.71 -35.08 -17.62
CA PHE A 423 11.30 -34.73 -17.55
C PHE A 423 10.98 -33.41 -18.28
N ASP A 424 12.01 -32.68 -18.75
CA ASP A 424 11.79 -31.48 -19.55
C ASP A 424 11.29 -31.87 -20.97
N ARG A 425 10.49 -31.00 -21.57
CA ARG A 425 9.91 -31.20 -22.89
C ARG A 425 11.02 -31.29 -23.96
N PHE A 426 10.90 -32.24 -24.88
CA PHE A 426 11.82 -32.48 -26.00
C PHE A 426 13.25 -32.86 -25.63
N VAL A 427 13.51 -33.17 -24.35
CA VAL A 427 14.84 -33.61 -23.91
C VAL A 427 15.07 -35.06 -24.31
N ARG A 428 16.26 -35.32 -24.92
CA ARG A 428 16.76 -36.65 -25.30
C ARG A 428 18.24 -36.73 -24.96
N LEU A 429 18.61 -37.81 -24.26
CA LEU A 429 20.03 -38.07 -23.96
C LEU A 429 20.80 -38.45 -25.22
N GLN A 430 22.10 -38.12 -25.32
CA GLN A 430 22.90 -38.22 -26.56
C GLN A 430 23.01 -39.65 -27.09
N GLU A 431 23.04 -40.64 -26.23
CA GLU A 431 23.14 -42.08 -26.61
C GLU A 431 21.90 -42.62 -27.33
N GLY A 432 20.77 -41.91 -27.30
CA GLY A 432 19.54 -42.25 -28.00
C GLY A 432 19.36 -41.66 -29.40
N ARG A 433 20.29 -40.80 -29.85
CA ARG A 433 20.18 -40.15 -31.18
C ARG A 433 20.49 -41.04 -32.36
N ASP A 434 21.37 -42.04 -32.17
CA ASP A 434 21.89 -42.92 -33.24
C ASP A 434 21.01 -44.13 -33.57
N ARG A 435 20.03 -44.45 -32.72
CA ARG A 435 19.10 -45.57 -33.01
C ARG A 435 17.81 -44.97 -33.61
N GLY A 436 17.55 -45.29 -34.88
CA GLY A 436 16.43 -44.78 -35.74
C GLY A 436 14.99 -44.97 -35.19
N SER A 437 14.79 -45.22 -33.93
CA SER A 437 13.52 -45.32 -33.25
C SER A 437 13.14 -43.97 -32.59
N GLY A 438 12.56 -43.10 -33.34
CA GLY A 438 12.24 -41.73 -32.94
C GLY A 438 11.20 -41.56 -31.86
N GLY A 439 11.64 -41.37 -30.63
CA GLY A 439 10.79 -40.82 -29.57
C GLY A 439 10.74 -39.28 -29.69
N THR A 440 9.57 -38.69 -29.43
CA THR A 440 9.32 -37.23 -29.49
C THR A 440 10.00 -36.45 -28.35
N GLY A 441 10.48 -37.12 -27.31
CA GLY A 441 10.97 -36.43 -26.09
C GLY A 441 9.86 -35.81 -25.23
N LEU A 442 8.59 -36.12 -25.53
CA LEU A 442 7.43 -35.60 -24.79
C LEU A 442 6.90 -36.58 -23.74
N GLY A 443 7.13 -37.91 -23.91
CA GLY A 443 6.51 -38.91 -23.05
C GLY A 443 6.77 -38.73 -21.55
N LEU A 444 8.05 -38.50 -21.14
CA LEU A 444 8.38 -38.26 -19.74
C LEU A 444 7.92 -36.89 -19.21
N ALA A 445 7.89 -35.87 -20.06
CA ALA A 445 7.30 -34.58 -19.71
C ALA A 445 5.79 -34.72 -19.44
N ILE A 446 5.09 -35.51 -20.25
CA ILE A 446 3.67 -35.83 -20.05
C ILE A 446 3.48 -36.58 -18.72
N VAL A 447 4.35 -37.55 -18.39
CA VAL A 447 4.31 -38.23 -17.10
C VAL A 447 4.41 -37.23 -15.96
N ALA A 448 5.37 -36.31 -16.00
CA ALA A 448 5.55 -35.29 -14.97
C ALA A 448 4.30 -34.41 -14.79
N GLU A 449 3.71 -33.91 -15.90
CA GLU A 449 2.51 -33.07 -15.87
C GLU A 449 1.29 -33.83 -15.34
N LEU A 450 1.07 -35.07 -15.80
CA LEU A 450 -0.05 -35.90 -15.33
C LEU A 450 0.09 -36.24 -13.83
N VAL A 451 1.29 -36.59 -13.39
CA VAL A 451 1.58 -36.86 -11.98
C VAL A 451 1.36 -35.61 -11.11
N ALA A 452 1.86 -34.47 -11.55
CA ALA A 452 1.64 -33.20 -10.87
C ALA A 452 0.14 -32.80 -10.82
N ALA A 453 -0.60 -33.00 -11.91
CA ALA A 453 -2.04 -32.79 -11.96
C ALA A 453 -2.80 -33.66 -10.96
N HIS A 454 -2.29 -34.86 -10.63
CA HIS A 454 -2.85 -35.76 -9.61
C HIS A 454 -2.29 -35.51 -8.19
N GLY A 455 -1.48 -34.46 -8.00
CA GLY A 455 -0.91 -34.10 -6.69
C GLY A 455 0.23 -35.02 -6.24
N GLY A 456 0.83 -35.72 -7.18
CA GLY A 456 1.95 -36.63 -6.99
C GLY A 456 3.30 -36.05 -7.41
N PHE A 457 4.31 -36.89 -7.45
CA PHE A 457 5.65 -36.57 -7.96
C PHE A 457 6.31 -37.79 -8.58
N VAL A 458 7.17 -37.54 -9.57
CA VAL A 458 7.93 -38.58 -10.28
C VAL A 458 9.43 -38.38 -10.07
N GLN A 459 10.16 -39.48 -9.96
CA GLN A 459 11.61 -39.49 -9.82
C GLN A 459 12.20 -40.62 -10.69
N VAL A 460 13.45 -40.44 -11.10
CA VAL A 460 14.24 -41.49 -11.74
C VAL A 460 15.48 -41.76 -10.93
N GLY A 461 15.80 -43.03 -10.78
CA GLY A 461 16.98 -43.54 -10.13
C GLY A 461 17.62 -44.66 -10.93
N GLU A 462 18.59 -45.33 -10.34
CA GLU A 462 19.20 -46.52 -10.89
C GLU A 462 18.40 -47.77 -10.52
N ALA A 463 18.18 -48.66 -11.48
CA ALA A 463 17.49 -49.92 -11.24
C ALA A 463 18.41 -50.95 -10.52
N PRO A 464 17.89 -51.84 -9.66
CA PRO A 464 18.65 -52.96 -9.13
C PRO A 464 19.20 -53.85 -10.25
N GLY A 465 20.51 -53.83 -10.45
CA GLY A 465 21.16 -54.56 -11.55
C GLY A 465 21.57 -53.72 -12.76
N GLY A 466 21.44 -52.40 -12.65
CA GLY A 466 21.74 -51.43 -13.71
C GLY A 466 20.51 -51.03 -14.47
N GLY A 467 20.59 -49.93 -15.28
CA GLY A 467 19.48 -49.37 -16.01
C GLY A 467 18.75 -48.27 -15.27
N ALA A 468 17.55 -47.88 -15.74
CA ALA A 468 16.75 -46.81 -15.13
C ALA A 468 15.55 -47.36 -14.33
N SER A 469 15.24 -46.72 -13.20
CA SER A 469 14.02 -46.96 -12.41
C SER A 469 13.25 -45.67 -12.28
N PHE A 470 12.10 -45.61 -12.91
CA PHE A 470 11.13 -44.50 -12.81
C PHE A 470 10.11 -44.79 -11.71
N ARG A 471 10.02 -43.92 -10.74
CA ARG A 471 9.11 -44.08 -9.60
C ARG A 471 8.15 -42.93 -9.52
N VAL A 472 6.84 -43.22 -9.66
CA VAL A 472 5.74 -42.29 -9.50
C VAL A 472 5.10 -42.52 -8.14
N ARG A 473 4.84 -41.45 -7.40
CA ARG A 473 4.05 -41.45 -6.17
C ARG A 473 2.80 -40.61 -6.36
N LEU A 474 1.62 -41.22 -6.17
CA LEU A 474 0.31 -40.57 -6.19
C LEU A 474 -0.32 -40.64 -4.81
N PRO A 475 -1.08 -39.62 -4.37
CA PRO A 475 -1.84 -39.73 -3.13
C PRO A 475 -2.82 -40.92 -3.23
N ALA A 476 -2.75 -41.84 -2.27
CA ALA A 476 -3.65 -42.99 -2.19
C ALA A 476 -4.71 -42.73 -1.11
N ASP A 477 -5.94 -43.12 -1.37
CA ASP A 477 -6.92 -43.25 -0.31
C ASP A 477 -6.57 -44.50 0.54
N ARG A 478 -6.78 -44.43 1.85
CA ARG A 478 -6.60 -45.58 2.71
C ARG A 478 -7.51 -46.70 2.22
N VAL A 479 -6.93 -47.76 1.70
CA VAL A 479 -7.67 -49.00 1.44
C VAL A 479 -8.23 -49.47 2.77
N GLN A 480 -9.54 -49.31 3.02
CA GLN A 480 -10.18 -50.08 4.08
C GLN A 480 -10.07 -51.57 3.70
N PRO A 481 -9.47 -52.42 4.58
CA PRO A 481 -9.50 -53.84 4.33
C PRO A 481 -10.97 -54.28 4.13
N PRO A 482 -11.21 -55.24 3.24
CA PRO A 482 -12.58 -55.73 3.02
C PRO A 482 -13.15 -56.13 4.36
N SER A 483 -14.29 -55.50 4.73
CA SER A 483 -15.06 -55.85 5.91
C SER A 483 -15.26 -57.37 5.85
N SER A 484 -14.64 -58.11 6.76
CA SER A 484 -14.91 -59.55 6.93
C SER A 484 -16.40 -59.67 7.21
N ALA A 485 -17.16 -60.03 6.18
CA ALA A 485 -18.56 -60.38 6.31
C ALA A 485 -18.64 -61.53 7.33
N SER A 486 -19.16 -61.19 8.51
CA SER A 486 -19.54 -62.15 9.51
C SER A 486 -20.58 -63.10 8.92
N ARG A 487 -20.23 -64.36 8.84
CA ARG A 487 -21.18 -65.44 8.70
C ARG A 487 -21.98 -65.62 9.99
#